data_3d6021090fc518d528660dcc29582a55
#
_entry.id   3d6021090fc518d528660dcc29582a55
#
_cell.length_a   1.000
_cell.length_b   1.000
_cell.length_c   1.000
_cell.angle_alpha   90.00
_cell.angle_beta   90.00
_cell.angle_gamma   90.00
#
_symmetry.space_group_name_H-M   'P 1'
#
loop_
_entity.id
_entity.type
_entity.pdbx_description
1 polymer ?
#
loop_
_entity_poly.entity_id
_entity_poly.type
_entity_poly.pdbx_seq_one_letter_code
_entity_poly.pdbx_strand_id
1 'polypeptide(L)'
;MKPSFLLLVFLLGFFTVLASAQVDISPGVARLSLIQGNVSTQRGDTGDWAAAALNQPLVAGDRISTGDSSQAELQLDHANILRLGNNAQAKIATVERTHIQVQVGQGLAYYTVFKDSETEVEIDTPNVAIRPTSKEGVYRIEVNGFETQVIVRTGAADISTPQGSTRVETGQAASVRGTTDEAGCVLGGAPSKDSWDSWNNDRDGVIRNAQSWNHTNRYYVGSEDLDANGHWVNVPEYGQVWSPTVAVGWVPYRAGRWVWEPYWDWTWVSDEPWGWAPYHYGRWFLYGSSWMWWPGPVDGDGNYRPAWAPAYVSFFGFGGHQGVSVGFGFGSVGWLPIGPGDHFYPWYGRYGSHFNVVNVTDATNLTNINRGLGDVAPLHWDNRFSNVRLAASHVRVRKAISTLPTDQFGTGRSAPTAVNREAFRDGRMMTGNLPIVPTRETLSATNRPASPSSMMRGGQQERSFTKRQPAAAPQSLDKQAAQVKEGIQEDGQVIPVRKVTQLDSVGTARPMPSENSMEGTVKPARTVQSERRSTSKSGRGSRTTPYSRIPRPNSTSTRRMTTLALESRRATARAAQRYADSASRQMDKGNYTAAIVSYKRAWQVDGNSAAAKARLERARRAMQAENEIIARR
;
A
#
# COMPACT_ATOMS: atom_id res chain seq x y z
N MET A 1 -52.65 58.25 -25.12
CA MET A 1 -51.23 57.95 -25.33
C MET A 1 -50.78 57.03 -24.20
N LYS A 2 -50.55 55.75 -24.48
CA LYS A 2 -50.12 54.72 -23.54
C LYS A 2 -48.61 54.47 -23.72
N PRO A 3 -47.76 54.39 -22.66
CA PRO A 3 -46.42 53.87 -22.81
C PRO A 3 -46.38 52.34 -22.60
N SER A 4 -45.78 51.68 -23.52
CA SER A 4 -45.52 50.25 -23.52
C SER A 4 -44.43 49.88 -22.51
N PHE A 5 -44.74 48.92 -21.60
CA PHE A 5 -43.80 48.30 -20.67
C PHE A 5 -43.03 47.20 -21.40
N LEU A 6 -41.73 47.35 -21.54
CA LEU A 6 -40.83 46.31 -22.05
C LEU A 6 -40.43 45.39 -20.89
N LEU A 7 -40.94 44.19 -20.89
CA LEU A 7 -40.59 43.15 -19.92
C LEU A 7 -39.30 42.46 -20.35
N LEU A 8 -38.18 42.79 -19.73
CA LEU A 8 -36.89 42.14 -19.96
C LEU A 8 -36.85 40.86 -19.10
N VAL A 9 -37.08 39.72 -19.73
CA VAL A 9 -36.92 38.41 -19.09
C VAL A 9 -35.44 38.03 -19.06
N PHE A 10 -34.82 38.14 -17.90
CA PHE A 10 -33.48 37.60 -17.64
C PHE A 10 -33.57 36.08 -17.53
N LEU A 11 -33.18 35.36 -18.57
CA LEU A 11 -32.99 33.91 -18.54
C LEU A 11 -31.65 33.64 -17.80
N LEU A 12 -31.68 33.46 -16.49
CA LEU A 12 -30.60 32.89 -15.73
C LEU A 12 -30.48 31.41 -16.06
N GLY A 13 -29.59 31.09 -17.00
CA GLY A 13 -29.18 29.73 -17.26
C GLY A 13 -28.46 29.17 -16.03
N PHE A 14 -29.16 28.33 -15.28
CA PHE A 14 -28.53 27.46 -14.27
C PHE A 14 -27.66 26.43 -15.03
N PHE A 15 -26.38 26.72 -15.20
CA PHE A 15 -25.39 25.69 -15.48
C PHE A 15 -25.24 24.87 -14.20
N THR A 16 -26.01 23.82 -14.05
CA THR A 16 -25.69 22.74 -13.13
C THR A 16 -24.42 22.08 -13.66
N VAL A 17 -23.28 22.47 -13.11
CA VAL A 17 -22.05 21.68 -13.18
C VAL A 17 -22.37 20.39 -12.43
N LEU A 18 -22.78 19.36 -13.17
CA LEU A 18 -22.69 17.99 -12.70
C LEU A 18 -21.21 17.76 -12.42
N ALA A 19 -20.79 17.96 -11.18
CA ALA A 19 -19.55 17.42 -10.68
C ALA A 19 -19.71 15.90 -10.80
N SER A 20 -19.34 15.35 -11.95
CA SER A 20 -19.06 13.94 -12.09
C SER A 20 -18.05 13.65 -10.99
N ALA A 21 -18.47 12.90 -9.97
CA ALA A 21 -17.53 12.28 -9.04
C ALA A 21 -16.59 11.47 -9.94
N GLN A 22 -15.43 12.02 -10.21
CA GLN A 22 -14.40 11.37 -11.00
C GLN A 22 -14.02 10.15 -10.16
N VAL A 23 -14.53 9.00 -10.55
CA VAL A 23 -14.11 7.73 -9.98
C VAL A 23 -12.60 7.72 -10.13
N ASP A 24 -11.89 7.68 -9.02
CA ASP A 24 -10.43 7.65 -8.99
C ASP A 24 -9.99 6.33 -9.64
N ILE A 25 -9.82 6.36 -10.95
CA ILE A 25 -9.34 5.22 -11.76
C ILE A 25 -7.83 5.21 -11.62
N SER A 26 -7.35 4.90 -10.43
CA SER A 26 -5.95 4.56 -10.25
C SER A 26 -5.68 3.28 -11.03
N PRO A 27 -4.64 3.24 -11.88
CA PRO A 27 -4.23 2.01 -12.54
C PRO A 27 -4.02 0.91 -11.51
N GLY A 28 -4.37 -0.32 -11.84
CA GLY A 28 -4.03 -1.48 -11.04
C GLY A 28 -2.58 -1.92 -11.28
N VAL A 29 -2.13 -2.84 -10.46
CA VAL A 29 -0.82 -3.48 -10.58
C VAL A 29 -1.01 -4.98 -10.43
N ALA A 30 -0.56 -5.74 -11.42
CA ALA A 30 -0.47 -7.19 -11.33
C ALA A 30 0.85 -7.59 -10.67
N ARG A 31 0.83 -8.70 -9.95
CA ARG A 31 2.00 -9.30 -9.32
C ARG A 31 2.46 -10.52 -10.10
N LEU A 32 3.75 -10.65 -10.35
CA LEU A 32 4.36 -11.91 -10.79
C LEU A 32 4.66 -12.77 -9.55
N SER A 33 3.78 -13.75 -9.28
CA SER A 33 3.76 -14.52 -8.01
C SER A 33 4.47 -15.86 -8.10
N LEU A 34 4.73 -16.38 -9.33
CA LEU A 34 5.48 -17.60 -9.51
C LEU A 34 6.28 -17.56 -10.81
N ILE A 35 7.51 -18.05 -10.72
CA ILE A 35 8.42 -18.22 -11.85
C ILE A 35 9.05 -19.62 -11.77
N GLN A 36 8.87 -20.40 -12.83
CA GLN A 36 9.60 -21.65 -13.02
C GLN A 36 10.27 -21.64 -14.40
N GLY A 37 11.55 -21.94 -14.45
CA GLY A 37 12.31 -21.93 -15.69
C GLY A 37 12.64 -20.54 -16.22
N ASN A 38 12.58 -20.38 -17.53
CA ASN A 38 12.95 -19.17 -18.24
C ASN A 38 11.71 -18.29 -18.47
N VAL A 39 11.59 -17.23 -17.73
CA VAL A 39 10.52 -16.24 -17.85
C VAL A 39 11.13 -14.86 -18.05
N SER A 40 10.61 -14.11 -19.01
CA SER A 40 11.04 -12.75 -19.34
C SER A 40 9.84 -11.81 -19.38
N THR A 41 10.07 -10.56 -19.02
CA THR A 41 9.08 -9.48 -19.09
C THR A 41 9.55 -8.40 -20.05
N GLN A 42 8.62 -7.77 -20.75
CA GLN A 42 8.86 -6.60 -21.60
C GLN A 42 8.07 -5.43 -21.07
N ARG A 43 8.74 -4.33 -20.91
CA ARG A 43 8.10 -3.09 -20.45
C ARG A 43 7.30 -2.42 -21.56
N GLY A 44 6.13 -1.91 -21.23
CA GLY A 44 5.26 -1.21 -22.17
C GLY A 44 5.75 0.20 -22.55
N ASP A 45 6.54 0.84 -21.67
CA ASP A 45 7.04 2.21 -21.86
C ASP A 45 8.34 2.30 -22.69
N THR A 46 9.19 1.26 -22.66
CA THR A 46 10.46 1.23 -23.39
C THR A 46 10.54 0.12 -24.45
N GLY A 47 9.74 -0.92 -24.31
CA GLY A 47 9.85 -2.13 -25.12
C GLY A 47 11.04 -3.02 -24.77
N ASP A 48 11.79 -2.72 -23.71
CA ASP A 48 12.96 -3.48 -23.29
C ASP A 48 12.57 -4.80 -22.63
N TRP A 49 13.26 -5.88 -22.99
CA TRP A 49 13.12 -7.18 -22.35
C TRP A 49 14.13 -7.38 -21.22
N ALA A 50 13.65 -7.91 -20.10
CA ALA A 50 14.47 -8.33 -18.96
C ALA A 50 14.04 -9.72 -18.47
N ALA A 51 14.94 -10.44 -17.79
CA ALA A 51 14.51 -11.62 -17.05
C ALA A 51 13.52 -11.23 -15.97
N ALA A 52 12.50 -12.03 -15.79
CA ALA A 52 11.48 -11.79 -14.76
C ALA A 52 12.04 -11.99 -13.34
N ALA A 53 11.49 -11.27 -12.39
CA ALA A 53 11.76 -11.41 -10.96
C ALA A 53 10.46 -11.72 -10.19
N LEU A 54 10.59 -12.54 -9.14
CA LEU A 54 9.49 -12.79 -8.23
C LEU A 54 9.07 -11.46 -7.55
N ASN A 55 7.78 -11.30 -7.30
CA ASN A 55 7.19 -10.06 -6.77
C ASN A 55 7.39 -8.83 -7.67
N GLN A 56 7.75 -9.02 -8.94
CA GLN A 56 7.80 -7.92 -9.89
C GLN A 56 6.39 -7.39 -10.14
N PRO A 57 6.16 -6.06 -10.02
CA PRO A 57 4.95 -5.43 -10.48
C PRO A 57 4.89 -5.43 -12.00
N LEU A 58 3.70 -5.60 -12.55
CA LEU A 58 3.42 -5.48 -13.97
C LEU A 58 2.22 -4.54 -14.14
N VAL A 59 2.32 -3.61 -15.07
CA VAL A 59 1.29 -2.61 -15.33
C VAL A 59 0.72 -2.74 -16.75
N ALA A 60 -0.33 -1.98 -17.05
CA ALA A 60 -0.88 -1.97 -18.41
C ALA A 60 0.19 -1.60 -19.44
N GLY A 61 0.26 -2.37 -20.52
CA GLY A 61 1.29 -2.27 -21.54
C GLY A 61 2.39 -3.32 -21.46
N ASP A 62 2.68 -3.86 -20.26
CA ASP A 62 3.73 -4.84 -20.05
C ASP A 62 3.37 -6.20 -20.65
N ARG A 63 4.41 -6.94 -21.02
CA ARG A 63 4.29 -8.31 -21.57
C ARG A 63 5.10 -9.30 -20.75
N ILE A 64 4.67 -10.54 -20.77
CA ILE A 64 5.36 -11.67 -20.17
C ILE A 64 5.49 -12.81 -21.16
N SER A 65 6.62 -13.49 -21.11
CA SER A 65 6.90 -14.64 -21.93
C SER A 65 7.55 -15.75 -21.14
N THR A 66 7.11 -16.98 -21.41
CA THR A 66 7.71 -18.21 -20.89
C THR A 66 8.44 -18.93 -22.00
N GLY A 67 9.56 -19.57 -21.67
CA GLY A 67 10.30 -20.45 -22.58
C GLY A 67 9.85 -21.92 -22.52
N ASP A 68 10.67 -22.80 -23.08
CA ASP A 68 10.45 -24.25 -22.98
C ASP A 68 10.43 -24.71 -21.52
N SER A 69 9.51 -25.61 -21.19
CA SER A 69 9.35 -26.16 -19.83
C SER A 69 9.28 -25.10 -18.71
N SER A 70 8.75 -23.93 -19.05
CA SER A 70 8.68 -22.80 -18.15
C SER A 70 7.23 -22.45 -17.82
N GLN A 71 7.03 -21.88 -16.63
CA GLN A 71 5.70 -21.49 -16.14
C GLN A 71 5.78 -20.16 -15.39
N ALA A 72 4.70 -19.41 -15.44
CA ALA A 72 4.53 -18.17 -14.69
C ALA A 72 3.11 -18.04 -14.14
N GLU A 73 2.97 -17.42 -12.97
CA GLU A 73 1.69 -17.05 -12.39
C GLU A 73 1.64 -15.54 -12.14
N LEU A 74 0.57 -14.91 -12.62
CA LEU A 74 0.27 -13.50 -12.40
C LEU A 74 -1.00 -13.41 -11.56
N GLN A 75 -0.91 -12.72 -10.45
CA GLN A 75 -2.09 -12.27 -9.69
C GLN A 75 -2.46 -10.88 -10.21
N LEU A 76 -3.56 -10.81 -10.96
CA LEU A 76 -4.02 -9.56 -11.58
C LEU A 76 -4.76 -8.68 -10.58
N ASP A 77 -5.49 -9.31 -9.68
CA ASP A 77 -6.05 -8.77 -8.45
C ASP A 77 -6.22 -9.91 -7.42
N HIS A 78 -6.98 -9.67 -6.35
CA HIS A 78 -7.24 -10.66 -5.29
C HIS A 78 -8.04 -11.90 -5.73
N ALA A 79 -8.72 -11.84 -6.88
CA ALA A 79 -9.63 -12.88 -7.35
C ALA A 79 -9.37 -13.33 -8.80
N ASN A 80 -8.42 -12.71 -9.51
CA ASN A 80 -8.14 -12.99 -10.91
C ASN A 80 -6.69 -13.41 -11.11
N ILE A 81 -6.50 -14.64 -11.55
CA ILE A 81 -5.18 -15.27 -11.74
C ILE A 81 -4.99 -15.71 -13.18
N LEU A 82 -3.90 -15.27 -13.79
CA LEU A 82 -3.45 -15.75 -15.10
C LEU A 82 -2.20 -16.61 -14.92
N ARG A 83 -2.22 -17.82 -15.44
CA ARG A 83 -1.05 -18.70 -15.48
C ARG A 83 -0.67 -19.01 -16.91
N LEU A 84 0.62 -18.97 -17.18
CA LEU A 84 1.20 -19.27 -18.48
C LEU A 84 2.01 -20.56 -18.39
N GLY A 85 1.75 -21.48 -19.30
CA GLY A 85 2.53 -22.69 -19.50
C GLY A 85 3.77 -22.44 -20.37
N ASN A 86 4.34 -23.48 -20.92
CA ASN A 86 5.51 -23.39 -21.79
C ASN A 86 5.22 -22.62 -23.09
N ASN A 87 6.21 -21.88 -23.55
CA ASN A 87 6.19 -21.14 -24.82
C ASN A 87 4.96 -20.21 -24.96
N ALA A 88 4.49 -19.65 -23.85
CA ALA A 88 3.35 -18.77 -23.84
C ALA A 88 3.77 -17.30 -23.80
N GLN A 89 2.88 -16.46 -24.29
CA GLN A 89 3.05 -15.02 -24.35
C GLN A 89 1.74 -14.31 -24.02
N ALA A 90 1.82 -13.38 -23.09
CA ALA A 90 0.68 -12.55 -22.75
C ALA A 90 1.10 -11.10 -22.56
N LYS A 91 0.13 -10.17 -22.76
CA LYS A 91 0.23 -8.74 -22.49
C LYS A 91 -0.86 -8.34 -21.51
N ILE A 92 -0.53 -7.52 -20.54
CA ILE A 92 -1.51 -6.82 -19.71
C ILE A 92 -2.01 -5.63 -20.53
N ALA A 93 -3.21 -5.72 -21.07
CA ALA A 93 -3.80 -4.66 -21.86
C ALA A 93 -4.46 -3.58 -20.99
N THR A 94 -5.13 -4.02 -19.92
CA THR A 94 -5.72 -3.17 -18.89
C THR A 94 -5.71 -3.92 -17.57
N VAL A 95 -5.35 -3.24 -16.50
CA VAL A 95 -5.51 -3.71 -15.12
C VAL A 95 -6.01 -2.55 -14.29
N GLU A 96 -7.28 -2.62 -13.92
CA GLU A 96 -8.00 -1.61 -13.14
C GLU A 96 -8.92 -2.31 -12.14
N ARG A 97 -9.37 -1.60 -11.15
CA ARG A 97 -10.24 -2.15 -10.11
C ARG A 97 -11.52 -2.80 -10.64
N THR A 98 -12.09 -2.26 -11.70
CA THR A 98 -13.37 -2.71 -12.27
C THR A 98 -13.22 -3.47 -13.58
N HIS A 99 -12.01 -3.44 -14.17
CA HIS A 99 -11.77 -4.03 -15.47
C HIS A 99 -10.36 -4.58 -15.61
N ILE A 100 -10.28 -5.83 -16.04
CA ILE A 100 -9.04 -6.51 -16.41
C ILE A 100 -9.15 -6.97 -17.86
N GLN A 101 -8.13 -6.63 -18.67
CA GLN A 101 -8.00 -7.11 -20.03
C GLN A 101 -6.58 -7.64 -20.23
N VAL A 102 -6.49 -8.90 -20.64
CA VAL A 102 -5.22 -9.57 -20.98
C VAL A 102 -5.25 -10.07 -22.40
N GLN A 103 -4.14 -10.00 -23.09
CA GLN A 103 -3.99 -10.48 -24.45
C GLN A 103 -3.05 -11.68 -24.45
N VAL A 104 -3.55 -12.87 -24.80
CA VAL A 104 -2.77 -14.10 -24.95
C VAL A 104 -2.45 -14.27 -26.43
N GLY A 105 -1.22 -13.93 -26.80
CA GLY A 105 -0.79 -13.94 -28.20
C GLY A 105 -0.40 -15.32 -28.69
N GLN A 106 0.07 -16.21 -27.78
CA GLN A 106 0.60 -17.52 -28.11
C GLN A 106 0.67 -18.43 -26.89
N GLY A 107 0.62 -19.74 -27.12
CA GLY A 107 0.91 -20.79 -26.14
C GLY A 107 -0.27 -21.13 -25.25
N LEU A 108 0.05 -21.72 -24.09
CA LEU A 108 -0.92 -22.24 -23.15
C LEU A 108 -1.13 -21.27 -22.00
N ALA A 109 -2.37 -20.83 -21.81
CA ALA A 109 -2.78 -20.00 -20.69
C ALA A 109 -3.90 -20.66 -19.89
N TYR A 110 -3.99 -20.31 -18.61
CA TYR A 110 -5.03 -20.74 -17.69
C TYR A 110 -5.50 -19.54 -16.89
N TYR A 111 -6.77 -19.24 -16.94
CA TYR A 111 -7.35 -18.11 -16.25
C TYR A 111 -8.35 -18.61 -15.21
N THR A 112 -8.12 -18.22 -13.96
CA THR A 112 -9.02 -18.50 -12.83
C THR A 112 -9.67 -17.24 -12.34
N VAL A 113 -11.01 -17.25 -12.24
CA VAL A 113 -11.82 -16.23 -11.55
C VAL A 113 -12.33 -16.84 -10.26
N PHE A 114 -11.88 -16.31 -9.13
CA PHE A 114 -12.39 -16.72 -7.81
C PHE A 114 -13.71 -16.02 -7.49
N LYS A 115 -14.49 -16.64 -6.60
CA LYS A 115 -15.86 -16.27 -6.23
C LYS A 115 -16.07 -14.79 -5.89
N ASP A 116 -15.06 -14.14 -5.29
CA ASP A 116 -15.17 -12.77 -4.80
C ASP A 116 -14.71 -11.71 -5.83
N SER A 117 -14.57 -12.10 -7.11
CA SER A 117 -14.24 -11.15 -8.18
C SER A 117 -15.37 -10.13 -8.35
N GLU A 118 -14.98 -8.86 -8.36
CA GLU A 118 -15.86 -7.72 -8.67
C GLU A 118 -15.48 -7.07 -10.00
N THR A 119 -14.54 -7.68 -10.74
CA THR A 119 -13.89 -7.15 -11.92
C THR A 119 -14.46 -7.79 -13.17
N GLU A 120 -14.80 -6.98 -14.16
CA GLU A 120 -15.11 -7.48 -15.52
C GLU A 120 -13.82 -7.91 -16.20
N VAL A 121 -13.81 -9.10 -16.79
CA VAL A 121 -12.65 -9.69 -17.43
C VAL A 121 -12.86 -9.87 -18.91
N GLU A 122 -11.86 -9.49 -19.71
CA GLU A 122 -11.75 -9.84 -21.13
C GLU A 122 -10.38 -10.46 -21.40
N ILE A 123 -10.37 -11.63 -22.07
CA ILE A 123 -9.15 -12.31 -22.48
C ILE A 123 -9.16 -12.35 -23.99
N ASP A 124 -8.25 -11.61 -24.60
CA ASP A 124 -8.12 -11.50 -26.05
C ASP A 124 -7.10 -12.50 -26.57
N THR A 125 -7.36 -13.03 -27.74
CA THR A 125 -6.41 -13.81 -28.54
C THR A 125 -6.38 -13.28 -29.96
N PRO A 126 -5.55 -13.76 -30.86
CA PRO A 126 -5.59 -13.33 -32.27
C PRO A 126 -6.95 -13.51 -32.95
N ASN A 127 -7.77 -14.45 -32.47
CA ASN A 127 -8.99 -14.91 -33.13
C ASN A 127 -10.27 -14.51 -32.39
N VAL A 128 -10.24 -14.43 -31.06
CA VAL A 128 -11.44 -14.29 -30.23
C VAL A 128 -11.20 -13.38 -29.03
N ALA A 129 -12.29 -12.76 -28.56
CA ALA A 129 -12.38 -12.15 -27.25
C ALA A 129 -13.26 -13.04 -26.34
N ILE A 130 -12.71 -13.44 -25.20
CA ILE A 130 -13.31 -14.35 -24.22
C ILE A 130 -13.73 -13.55 -23.01
N ARG A 131 -15.01 -13.61 -22.65
CA ARG A 131 -15.56 -12.94 -21.47
C ARG A 131 -16.14 -13.95 -20.50
N PRO A 132 -15.48 -14.18 -19.36
CA PRO A 132 -16.07 -14.92 -18.25
C PRO A 132 -17.42 -14.28 -17.84
N THR A 133 -18.48 -15.11 -17.72
CA THR A 133 -19.83 -14.65 -17.37
C THR A 133 -20.29 -15.18 -16.03
N SER A 134 -19.57 -16.11 -15.43
CA SER A 134 -19.83 -16.68 -14.12
C SER A 134 -19.04 -15.94 -13.04
N LYS A 135 -19.59 -15.89 -11.82
CA LYS A 135 -18.91 -15.30 -10.64
C LYS A 135 -17.65 -16.05 -10.22
N GLU A 136 -17.55 -17.32 -10.62
CA GLU A 136 -16.40 -18.18 -10.43
C GLU A 136 -16.21 -18.97 -11.71
N GLY A 137 -14.97 -19.13 -12.17
CA GLY A 137 -14.72 -19.82 -13.41
C GLY A 137 -13.26 -20.19 -13.62
N VAL A 138 -13.07 -21.19 -14.46
CA VAL A 138 -11.75 -21.72 -14.83
C VAL A 138 -11.72 -21.96 -16.34
N TYR A 139 -10.81 -21.27 -17.00
CA TYR A 139 -10.72 -21.19 -18.45
C TYR A 139 -9.31 -21.57 -18.90
N ARG A 140 -9.19 -22.63 -19.69
CA ARG A 140 -7.96 -23.03 -20.36
C ARG A 140 -7.97 -22.51 -21.79
N ILE A 141 -6.92 -21.85 -22.20
CA ILE A 141 -6.81 -21.16 -23.49
C ILE A 141 -5.53 -21.64 -24.17
N GLU A 142 -5.65 -22.20 -25.35
CA GLU A 142 -4.53 -22.64 -26.16
C GLU A 142 -4.50 -21.85 -27.45
N VAL A 143 -3.43 -21.10 -27.68
CA VAL A 143 -3.24 -20.27 -28.87
C VAL A 143 -2.10 -20.85 -29.69
N ASN A 144 -2.42 -21.35 -30.87
CA ASN A 144 -1.47 -21.96 -31.78
C ASN A 144 -1.61 -21.35 -33.18
N GLY A 145 -0.79 -20.35 -33.47
CA GLY A 145 -0.80 -19.67 -34.76
C GLY A 145 -2.16 -19.04 -35.07
N PHE A 146 -2.91 -19.65 -35.97
CA PHE A 146 -4.23 -19.15 -36.42
C PHE A 146 -5.43 -19.80 -35.70
N GLU A 147 -5.18 -20.62 -34.70
CA GLU A 147 -6.24 -21.30 -33.96
C GLU A 147 -6.19 -20.94 -32.47
N THR A 148 -7.36 -20.63 -31.92
CA THR A 148 -7.55 -20.54 -30.48
C THR A 148 -8.55 -21.59 -30.04
N GLN A 149 -8.15 -22.42 -29.07
CA GLN A 149 -9.04 -23.31 -28.37
C GLN A 149 -9.31 -22.78 -26.97
N VAL A 150 -10.59 -22.65 -26.63
CA VAL A 150 -11.07 -22.22 -25.31
C VAL A 150 -11.82 -23.36 -24.66
N ILE A 151 -11.32 -23.84 -23.53
CA ILE A 151 -11.91 -24.94 -22.77
C ILE A 151 -12.45 -24.40 -21.45
N VAL A 152 -13.75 -24.50 -21.20
CA VAL A 152 -14.36 -24.08 -19.96
C VAL A 152 -14.38 -25.26 -18.98
N ARG A 153 -13.48 -25.22 -17.99
CA ARG A 153 -13.37 -26.25 -16.95
C ARG A 153 -14.43 -26.06 -15.86
N THR A 154 -14.76 -24.79 -15.56
CA THR A 154 -15.80 -24.39 -14.58
C THR A 154 -16.37 -23.04 -15.01
N GLY A 155 -17.67 -22.84 -14.80
CA GLY A 155 -18.36 -21.60 -15.13
C GLY A 155 -18.86 -21.55 -16.57
N ALA A 156 -18.91 -20.35 -17.12
CA ALA A 156 -19.30 -20.10 -18.52
C ALA A 156 -18.58 -18.86 -19.05
N ALA A 157 -18.40 -18.80 -20.37
CA ALA A 157 -17.82 -17.65 -21.06
C ALA A 157 -18.55 -17.37 -22.37
N ASP A 158 -18.63 -16.11 -22.75
CA ASP A 158 -19.04 -15.67 -24.07
C ASP A 158 -17.79 -15.48 -24.93
N ILE A 159 -17.70 -16.24 -26.01
CA ILE A 159 -16.60 -16.18 -26.98
C ILE A 159 -17.08 -15.37 -28.19
N SER A 160 -16.46 -14.25 -28.43
CA SER A 160 -16.80 -13.35 -29.51
C SER A 160 -15.80 -13.44 -30.65
N THR A 161 -16.33 -13.52 -31.87
CA THR A 161 -15.61 -13.45 -33.15
C THR A 161 -16.17 -12.32 -34.00
N PRO A 162 -15.62 -11.99 -35.17
CA PRO A 162 -16.24 -11.04 -36.11
C PRO A 162 -17.66 -11.43 -36.53
N GLN A 163 -17.99 -12.75 -36.55
CA GLN A 163 -19.31 -13.28 -36.98
C GLN A 163 -20.36 -13.25 -35.86
N GLY A 164 -19.98 -13.10 -34.62
CA GLY A 164 -20.93 -13.08 -33.51
C GLY A 164 -20.34 -13.60 -32.22
N SER A 165 -21.21 -13.95 -31.28
CA SER A 165 -20.82 -14.44 -29.98
C SER A 165 -21.45 -15.80 -29.71
N THR A 166 -20.67 -16.71 -29.15
CA THR A 166 -21.07 -18.07 -28.78
C THR A 166 -20.81 -18.28 -27.30
N ARG A 167 -21.83 -18.77 -26.58
CA ARG A 167 -21.70 -19.13 -25.18
C ARG A 167 -21.10 -20.54 -25.06
N VAL A 168 -20.09 -20.68 -24.19
CA VAL A 168 -19.43 -21.95 -23.87
C VAL A 168 -19.56 -22.20 -22.38
N GLU A 169 -20.00 -23.38 -22.01
CA GLU A 169 -20.32 -23.75 -20.63
C GLU A 169 -19.34 -24.82 -20.10
N THR A 170 -19.41 -25.06 -18.79
CA THR A 170 -18.62 -26.11 -18.13
C THR A 170 -18.64 -27.43 -18.91
N GLY A 171 -17.49 -27.99 -19.17
CA GLY A 171 -17.33 -29.25 -19.89
C GLY A 171 -17.40 -29.12 -21.42
N GLN A 172 -17.44 -27.91 -21.96
CA GLN A 172 -17.38 -27.62 -23.38
C GLN A 172 -16.05 -27.00 -23.78
N ALA A 173 -15.72 -27.12 -25.06
CA ALA A 173 -14.60 -26.44 -25.71
C ALA A 173 -15.06 -25.78 -27.00
N ALA A 174 -14.53 -24.61 -27.31
CA ALA A 174 -14.68 -23.94 -28.59
C ALA A 174 -13.33 -23.84 -29.28
N SER A 175 -13.24 -24.30 -30.55
CA SER A 175 -12.08 -24.09 -31.41
C SER A 175 -12.44 -23.07 -32.48
N VAL A 176 -11.65 -21.99 -32.56
CA VAL A 176 -11.83 -20.93 -33.56
C VAL A 176 -10.58 -20.83 -34.41
N ARG A 177 -10.76 -20.98 -35.74
CA ARG A 177 -9.68 -20.87 -36.73
C ARG A 177 -9.87 -19.66 -37.62
N GLY A 178 -8.78 -19.02 -37.98
CA GLY A 178 -8.77 -17.83 -38.83
C GLY A 178 -9.02 -16.54 -38.04
N THR A 179 -8.69 -15.42 -38.67
CA THR A 179 -8.76 -14.07 -38.08
C THR A 179 -9.63 -13.14 -38.92
N THR A 180 -10.24 -13.64 -39.99
CA THR A 180 -11.07 -12.92 -40.97
C THR A 180 -12.54 -13.24 -40.76
N ASP A 181 -13.39 -12.65 -41.61
CA ASP A 181 -14.85 -12.91 -41.64
C ASP A 181 -15.23 -14.36 -41.93
N GLU A 182 -14.26 -15.22 -42.28
CA GLU A 182 -14.44 -16.67 -42.47
C GLU A 182 -14.06 -17.48 -41.22
N ALA A 183 -13.76 -16.86 -40.08
CA ALA A 183 -13.37 -17.55 -38.84
C ALA A 183 -14.49 -18.52 -38.39
N GLY A 184 -14.26 -19.80 -38.49
CA GLY A 184 -15.22 -20.84 -38.04
C GLY A 184 -15.08 -21.12 -36.55
N CYS A 185 -16.18 -21.07 -35.80
CA CYS A 185 -16.26 -21.51 -34.41
C CYS A 185 -16.92 -22.89 -34.34
N VAL A 186 -16.18 -23.89 -33.82
CA VAL A 186 -16.67 -25.25 -33.63
C VAL A 186 -16.77 -25.54 -32.13
N LEU A 187 -17.99 -25.87 -31.68
CA LEU A 187 -18.25 -26.34 -30.32
C LEU A 187 -18.09 -27.85 -30.20
N GLY A 188 -17.48 -28.32 -29.14
CA GLY A 188 -17.33 -29.71 -28.78
C GLY A 188 -17.27 -29.94 -27.27
N GLY A 189 -17.12 -31.20 -26.87
CA GLY A 189 -16.84 -31.53 -25.48
C GLY A 189 -15.42 -31.15 -25.07
N ALA A 190 -15.24 -30.74 -23.84
CA ALA A 190 -13.91 -30.49 -23.31
C ALA A 190 -13.06 -31.78 -23.29
N PRO A 191 -11.79 -31.74 -23.67
CA PRO A 191 -10.88 -32.87 -23.51
C PRO A 191 -10.69 -33.21 -22.02
N SER A 192 -10.27 -34.43 -21.74
CA SER A 192 -9.95 -34.88 -20.38
C SER A 192 -8.89 -33.96 -19.74
N LYS A 193 -8.98 -33.84 -18.42
CA LYS A 193 -7.98 -33.07 -17.65
C LYS A 193 -6.62 -33.75 -17.73
N ASP A 194 -5.57 -32.96 -17.84
CA ASP A 194 -4.17 -33.42 -17.88
C ASP A 194 -3.39 -32.95 -16.62
N SER A 195 -2.07 -33.12 -16.65
CA SER A 195 -1.18 -32.72 -15.56
C SER A 195 -1.16 -31.18 -15.35
N TRP A 196 -1.37 -30.39 -16.42
CA TRP A 196 -1.44 -28.93 -16.32
C TRP A 196 -2.72 -28.51 -15.60
N ASP A 197 -3.86 -29.11 -15.91
CA ASP A 197 -5.11 -28.89 -15.20
C ASP A 197 -4.97 -29.24 -13.70
N SER A 198 -4.29 -30.36 -13.39
CA SER A 198 -4.06 -30.79 -12.01
C SER A 198 -3.18 -29.83 -11.25
N TRP A 199 -2.06 -29.39 -11.84
CA TRP A 199 -1.16 -28.41 -11.25
C TRP A 199 -1.87 -27.07 -10.97
N ASN A 200 -2.67 -26.57 -11.91
CA ASN A 200 -3.46 -25.35 -11.73
C ASN A 200 -4.48 -25.49 -10.58
N ASN A 201 -5.15 -26.63 -10.49
CA ASN A 201 -6.08 -26.89 -9.40
C ASN A 201 -5.39 -26.90 -8.02
N ASP A 202 -4.20 -27.47 -7.93
CA ASP A 202 -3.40 -27.50 -6.70
C ASP A 202 -2.97 -26.07 -6.30
N ARG A 203 -2.54 -25.25 -7.27
CA ARG A 203 -2.22 -23.83 -7.04
C ARG A 203 -3.44 -23.03 -6.58
N ASP A 204 -4.60 -23.24 -7.20
CA ASP A 204 -5.86 -22.64 -6.75
C ASP A 204 -6.21 -23.06 -5.33
N GLY A 205 -5.92 -24.32 -4.97
CA GLY A 205 -6.08 -24.84 -3.62
C GLY A 205 -5.23 -24.11 -2.59
N VAL A 206 -3.96 -23.80 -2.92
CA VAL A 206 -3.07 -23.00 -2.04
C VAL A 206 -3.67 -21.62 -1.76
N ILE A 207 -4.14 -20.92 -2.80
CA ILE A 207 -4.70 -19.58 -2.65
C ILE A 207 -6.02 -19.63 -1.85
N ARG A 208 -6.95 -20.55 -2.20
CA ARG A 208 -8.27 -20.64 -1.54
C ARG A 208 -8.19 -21.00 -0.06
N ASN A 209 -7.24 -21.88 0.31
CA ASN A 209 -7.17 -22.47 1.66
C ASN A 209 -6.16 -21.79 2.57
N ALA A 210 -5.55 -20.67 2.16
CA ALA A 210 -4.59 -19.95 2.95
C ALA A 210 -5.23 -19.46 4.27
N GLN A 211 -4.57 -19.77 5.39
CA GLN A 211 -5.03 -19.38 6.72
C GLN A 211 -4.90 -17.88 6.98
N SER A 212 -3.96 -17.24 6.30
CA SER A 212 -3.73 -15.79 6.40
C SER A 212 -4.92 -14.95 5.96
N TRP A 213 -5.85 -15.49 5.15
CA TRP A 213 -7.12 -14.82 4.84
C TRP A 213 -8.01 -14.53 6.05
N ASN A 214 -7.82 -15.28 7.16
CA ASN A 214 -8.52 -15.01 8.41
C ASN A 214 -8.02 -13.76 9.15
N HIS A 215 -6.87 -13.22 8.73
CA HIS A 215 -6.16 -12.14 9.42
C HIS A 215 -5.86 -10.95 8.53
N THR A 216 -6.07 -11.06 7.21
CA THR A 216 -5.85 -10.00 6.24
C THR A 216 -7.16 -9.54 5.61
N ASN A 217 -7.13 -8.36 5.01
CA ASN A 217 -8.27 -7.93 4.20
C ASN A 217 -8.35 -8.77 2.92
N ARG A 218 -9.55 -9.16 2.50
CA ARG A 218 -9.78 -10.00 1.31
C ARG A 218 -9.20 -9.43 0.01
N TYR A 219 -8.98 -8.13 -0.06
CA TYR A 219 -8.40 -7.46 -1.23
C TYR A 219 -6.88 -7.46 -1.26
N TYR A 220 -6.21 -8.04 -0.27
CA TYR A 220 -4.75 -8.16 -0.28
C TYR A 220 -4.33 -9.25 -1.26
N VAL A 221 -3.47 -8.90 -2.20
CA VAL A 221 -2.81 -9.87 -3.08
C VAL A 221 -1.59 -10.43 -2.33
N GLY A 222 -1.32 -11.73 -2.44
CA GLY A 222 -0.13 -12.38 -1.88
C GLY A 222 -0.23 -12.74 -0.39
N SER A 223 -1.43 -12.75 0.20
CA SER A 223 -1.61 -13.17 1.60
C SER A 223 -1.34 -14.66 1.82
N GLU A 224 -1.53 -15.49 0.82
CA GLU A 224 -1.26 -16.93 0.86
C GLU A 224 0.20 -17.28 1.12
N ASP A 225 1.13 -16.42 0.72
CA ASP A 225 2.56 -16.65 0.94
C ASP A 225 2.99 -16.51 2.40
N LEU A 226 2.17 -15.86 3.22
CA LEU A 226 2.47 -15.64 4.64
C LEU A 226 2.44 -16.93 5.45
N ASP A 227 1.58 -17.89 5.07
CA ASP A 227 1.38 -19.13 5.81
C ASP A 227 2.66 -19.97 5.92
N ALA A 228 3.45 -20.04 4.85
CA ALA A 228 4.68 -20.82 4.80
C ALA A 228 5.90 -20.08 5.36
N ASN A 229 5.83 -18.75 5.55
CA ASN A 229 6.99 -17.91 5.79
C ASN A 229 6.97 -17.17 7.13
N GLY A 230 6.01 -17.44 7.99
CA GLY A 230 5.90 -16.81 9.29
C GLY A 230 4.76 -17.38 10.13
N HIS A 231 4.40 -16.66 11.15
CA HIS A 231 3.29 -17.04 12.03
C HIS A 231 2.55 -15.81 12.56
N TRP A 232 1.28 -15.99 12.89
CA TRP A 232 0.43 -14.95 13.44
C TRP A 232 0.54 -14.90 14.97
N VAL A 233 0.66 -13.68 15.50
CA VAL A 233 0.82 -13.41 16.94
C VAL A 233 -0.21 -12.38 17.36
N ASN A 234 -0.86 -12.60 18.49
CA ASN A 234 -1.77 -11.60 19.05
C ASN A 234 -1.01 -10.56 19.86
N VAL A 235 -1.00 -9.32 19.38
CA VAL A 235 -0.41 -8.18 20.09
C VAL A 235 -1.54 -7.33 20.67
N PRO A 236 -1.55 -7.06 21.99
CA PRO A 236 -2.55 -6.19 22.59
C PRO A 236 -2.65 -4.87 21.85
N GLU A 237 -3.89 -4.40 21.59
CA GLU A 237 -4.23 -3.15 20.87
C GLU A 237 -4.17 -3.24 19.32
N TYR A 238 -3.42 -4.20 18.75
CA TYR A 238 -3.32 -4.41 17.30
C TYR A 238 -4.03 -5.67 16.83
N GLY A 239 -4.33 -6.60 17.75
CA GLY A 239 -4.87 -7.90 17.41
C GLY A 239 -3.84 -8.79 16.73
N GLN A 240 -4.22 -9.45 15.64
CA GLN A 240 -3.33 -10.36 14.92
C GLN A 240 -2.32 -9.57 14.08
N VAL A 241 -1.04 -9.86 14.31
CA VAL A 241 0.10 -9.34 13.53
C VAL A 241 0.93 -10.53 13.04
N TRP A 242 1.54 -10.37 11.88
CA TRP A 242 2.36 -11.43 11.30
C TRP A 242 3.84 -11.24 11.64
N SER A 243 4.49 -12.32 12.09
CA SER A 243 5.91 -12.37 12.39
C SER A 243 6.62 -13.23 11.35
N PRO A 244 7.53 -12.68 10.53
CA PRO A 244 8.28 -13.46 9.56
C PRO A 244 9.28 -14.41 10.22
N THR A 245 9.51 -15.56 9.59
CA THR A 245 10.58 -16.47 9.95
C THR A 245 11.88 -16.02 9.28
N VAL A 246 12.67 -15.20 9.96
CA VAL A 246 13.86 -14.54 9.39
C VAL A 246 15.07 -14.64 10.33
N ALA A 247 16.26 -14.37 9.80
CA ALA A 247 17.50 -14.38 10.59
C ALA A 247 17.53 -13.24 11.62
N VAL A 248 18.30 -13.43 12.70
CA VAL A 248 18.53 -12.40 13.71
C VAL A 248 19.16 -11.15 13.07
N GLY A 249 18.59 -9.99 13.35
CA GLY A 249 19.06 -8.73 12.81
C GLY A 249 18.49 -8.36 11.44
N TRP A 250 17.61 -9.18 10.90
CA TRP A 250 16.83 -8.84 9.72
C TRP A 250 15.97 -7.58 9.96
N VAL A 251 15.76 -6.81 8.90
CA VAL A 251 14.90 -5.63 8.90
C VAL A 251 14.09 -5.58 7.59
N PRO A 252 12.86 -5.07 7.61
CA PRO A 252 12.04 -4.97 6.41
C PRO A 252 12.63 -3.98 5.39
N TYR A 253 12.32 -4.17 4.11
CA TYR A 253 12.75 -3.34 2.97
C TYR A 253 14.28 -3.27 2.81
N ARG A 254 15.02 -4.38 3.08
CA ARG A 254 16.47 -4.45 2.85
C ARG A 254 16.87 -5.47 1.81
N ALA A 255 16.17 -6.59 1.72
CA ALA A 255 16.37 -7.60 0.70
C ALA A 255 15.44 -7.32 -0.49
N GLY A 256 15.97 -6.67 -1.52
CA GLY A 256 15.21 -6.25 -2.70
C GLY A 256 15.80 -4.99 -3.34
N ARG A 257 15.06 -4.40 -4.22
CA ARG A 257 15.46 -3.18 -4.93
C ARG A 257 14.30 -2.25 -5.24
N TRP A 258 14.62 -0.99 -5.47
CA TRP A 258 13.71 -0.03 -6.05
C TRP A 258 13.74 -0.13 -7.56
N VAL A 259 12.56 -0.11 -8.20
CA VAL A 259 12.39 0.00 -9.65
C VAL A 259 11.47 1.16 -9.97
N TRP A 260 11.63 1.75 -11.15
CA TRP A 260 10.72 2.78 -11.62
C TRP A 260 9.56 2.14 -12.39
N GLU A 261 8.32 2.46 -11.98
CA GLU A 261 7.11 1.98 -12.65
C GLU A 261 6.23 3.15 -13.10
N PRO A 262 5.68 3.13 -14.34
CA PRO A 262 4.78 4.17 -14.82
C PRO A 262 3.62 4.41 -13.87
N TYR A 263 3.28 5.66 -13.56
CA TYR A 263 2.27 6.10 -12.61
C TYR A 263 2.62 5.83 -11.13
N TRP A 264 3.34 4.74 -10.82
CA TRP A 264 3.65 4.30 -9.45
C TRP A 264 5.01 4.79 -8.98
N ASP A 265 5.81 5.32 -9.88
CA ASP A 265 7.14 5.86 -9.62
C ASP A 265 8.05 4.81 -8.93
N TRP A 266 8.82 5.20 -7.94
CA TRP A 266 9.72 4.30 -7.25
C TRP A 266 8.97 3.23 -6.47
N THR A 267 9.08 1.98 -6.92
CA THR A 267 8.36 0.82 -6.41
C THR A 267 9.34 -0.22 -5.86
N TRP A 268 9.04 -0.75 -4.68
CA TRP A 268 9.88 -1.79 -4.06
C TRP A 268 9.58 -3.15 -4.65
N VAL A 269 10.61 -3.87 -5.06
CA VAL A 269 10.55 -5.29 -5.45
C VAL A 269 11.38 -6.10 -4.49
N SER A 270 10.71 -6.97 -3.73
CA SER A 270 11.34 -7.77 -2.69
C SER A 270 11.93 -9.07 -3.25
N ASP A 271 13.11 -9.45 -2.75
CA ASP A 271 13.71 -10.77 -3.01
C ASP A 271 13.11 -11.87 -2.12
N GLU A 272 12.31 -11.51 -1.09
CA GLU A 272 11.68 -12.45 -0.18
C GLU A 272 10.39 -13.02 -0.80
N PRO A 273 10.18 -14.36 -0.75
CA PRO A 273 9.05 -14.99 -1.46
C PRO A 273 7.68 -14.49 -0.99
N TRP A 274 7.57 -14.06 0.27
CA TRP A 274 6.37 -13.50 0.89
C TRP A 274 6.27 -11.96 0.77
N GLY A 275 7.22 -11.34 0.09
CA GLY A 275 7.44 -9.89 0.14
C GLY A 275 6.48 -9.03 -0.69
N TRP A 276 5.29 -9.53 -1.06
CA TRP A 276 4.30 -8.69 -1.71
C TRP A 276 3.34 -8.05 -0.68
N ALA A 277 2.51 -8.85 -0.01
CA ALA A 277 1.51 -8.30 0.89
C ALA A 277 2.11 -7.40 1.99
N PRO A 278 3.17 -7.80 2.73
CA PRO A 278 3.70 -6.97 3.82
C PRO A 278 4.44 -5.70 3.38
N TYR A 279 4.82 -5.59 2.10
CA TYR A 279 5.50 -4.39 1.60
C TYR A 279 4.59 -3.44 0.86
N HIS A 280 3.46 -3.92 0.35
CA HIS A 280 2.52 -3.09 -0.41
C HIS A 280 1.22 -2.79 0.32
N TYR A 281 1.06 -3.34 1.55
CA TYR A 281 -0.08 -3.09 2.43
C TYR A 281 0.38 -3.05 3.90
N GLY A 282 -0.52 -2.59 4.78
CA GLY A 282 -0.28 -2.62 6.22
C GLY A 282 0.87 -1.75 6.71
N ARG A 283 1.44 -2.10 7.86
CA ARG A 283 2.50 -1.34 8.53
C ARG A 283 3.47 -2.28 9.26
N TRP A 284 4.74 -1.88 9.35
CA TRP A 284 5.76 -2.58 10.11
C TRP A 284 6.09 -1.87 11.41
N PHE A 285 6.28 -2.61 12.48
CA PHE A 285 6.73 -2.06 13.76
C PHE A 285 7.61 -3.04 14.53
N LEU A 286 8.47 -2.51 15.39
CA LEU A 286 9.32 -3.32 16.25
C LEU A 286 8.59 -3.66 17.53
N TYR A 287 8.33 -4.95 17.77
CA TYR A 287 7.74 -5.45 19.02
C TYR A 287 8.72 -6.37 19.74
N GLY A 288 9.16 -5.96 20.94
CA GLY A 288 10.27 -6.64 21.61
C GLY A 288 11.58 -6.55 20.82
N SER A 289 12.01 -7.67 20.27
CA SER A 289 13.23 -7.75 19.45
C SER A 289 12.99 -8.03 17.97
N SER A 290 11.75 -8.22 17.55
CA SER A 290 11.36 -8.69 16.22
C SER A 290 10.52 -7.66 15.50
N TRP A 291 10.70 -7.57 14.19
CA TRP A 291 9.81 -6.79 13.33
C TRP A 291 8.53 -7.58 13.08
N MET A 292 7.40 -6.93 13.29
CA MET A 292 6.05 -7.46 13.08
C MET A 292 5.34 -6.66 12.01
N TRP A 293 4.57 -7.34 11.18
CA TRP A 293 3.70 -6.70 10.21
C TRP A 293 2.25 -6.70 10.70
N TRP A 294 1.65 -5.53 10.74
CA TRP A 294 0.23 -5.36 11.03
C TRP A 294 -0.52 -5.06 9.73
N PRO A 295 -1.45 -5.92 9.32
CA PRO A 295 -2.22 -5.73 8.09
C PRO A 295 -3.15 -4.50 8.13
N GLY A 296 -3.35 -3.91 9.31
CA GLY A 296 -4.35 -2.88 9.52
C GLY A 296 -5.63 -3.45 10.11
N PRO A 297 -6.64 -2.63 10.33
CA PRO A 297 -7.92 -3.10 10.83
C PRO A 297 -8.57 -4.05 9.82
N VAL A 298 -8.89 -5.25 10.26
CA VAL A 298 -9.72 -6.19 9.51
C VAL A 298 -11.17 -5.78 9.79
N ASP A 299 -11.74 -4.92 8.95
CA ASP A 299 -13.12 -4.48 9.12
C ASP A 299 -14.08 -5.57 8.65
N GLY A 300 -14.89 -6.08 9.58
CA GLY A 300 -15.98 -7.01 9.28
C GLY A 300 -17.12 -6.39 8.43
N ASP A 301 -17.11 -5.08 8.21
CA ASP A 301 -18.18 -4.36 7.49
C ASP A 301 -17.97 -4.30 5.96
N GLY A 302 -16.90 -4.88 5.41
CA GLY A 302 -16.70 -5.00 3.96
C GLY A 302 -16.43 -3.67 3.20
N ASN A 303 -16.45 -2.53 3.89
CA ASN A 303 -16.36 -1.22 3.25
C ASN A 303 -14.93 -0.64 3.18
N TYR A 304 -13.98 -1.22 3.91
CA TYR A 304 -12.58 -0.77 3.85
C TYR A 304 -11.84 -1.56 2.77
N ARG A 305 -11.49 -0.87 1.69
CA ARG A 305 -10.54 -1.39 0.69
C ARG A 305 -9.17 -0.80 0.98
N PRO A 306 -8.20 -1.61 1.31
CA PRO A 306 -6.83 -1.13 1.43
C PRO A 306 -6.33 -0.67 0.07
N ALA A 307 -5.63 0.46 0.06
CA ALA A 307 -4.92 0.91 -1.14
C ALA A 307 -3.60 0.15 -1.25
N TRP A 308 -3.33 -0.39 -2.42
CA TRP A 308 -1.98 -0.82 -2.77
C TRP A 308 -1.06 0.40 -2.87
N ALA A 309 0.17 0.30 -2.40
CA ALA A 309 1.18 1.33 -2.56
C ALA A 309 2.50 0.73 -3.05
N PRO A 310 3.32 1.50 -3.79
CA PRO A 310 4.66 1.08 -4.22
C PRO A 310 5.56 0.61 -3.08
N ALA A 311 5.41 1.19 -1.91
CA ALA A 311 5.94 0.76 -0.61
C ALA A 311 5.30 1.61 0.50
N TYR A 312 5.38 1.12 1.74
CA TYR A 312 4.99 1.88 2.93
C TYR A 312 6.22 2.28 3.74
N VAL A 313 6.94 3.29 3.25
CA VAL A 313 8.17 3.82 3.85
C VAL A 313 8.16 5.34 3.97
N SER A 314 8.99 5.87 4.87
CA SER A 314 9.40 7.28 4.85
C SER A 314 10.78 7.38 4.25
N PHE A 315 10.99 8.32 3.31
CA PHE A 315 12.28 8.56 2.69
C PHE A 315 13.10 9.62 3.41
N PHE A 316 14.42 9.48 3.35
CA PHE A 316 15.38 10.39 3.96
C PHE A 316 16.53 10.68 3.00
N GLY A 317 17.02 11.92 3.00
CA GLY A 317 18.24 12.32 2.34
C GLY A 317 19.37 12.53 3.35
N PHE A 318 20.57 12.07 3.04
CA PHE A 318 21.76 12.19 3.88
C PHE A 318 22.93 12.76 3.09
N GLY A 319 23.83 13.51 3.78
CA GLY A 319 25.08 13.99 3.20
C GLY A 319 24.86 15.01 2.08
N GLY A 320 24.28 16.17 2.38
CA GLY A 320 24.16 17.30 1.46
C GLY A 320 25.02 18.49 1.91
N HIS A 321 25.68 19.18 0.99
CA HIS A 321 26.34 20.45 1.29
C HIS A 321 25.29 21.55 1.38
N GLN A 322 25.29 22.30 2.48
CA GLN A 322 24.54 23.55 2.55
C GLN A 322 25.22 24.57 1.62
N GLY A 323 24.55 25.01 0.58
CA GLY A 323 24.97 26.21 -0.13
C GLY A 323 25.12 26.18 -1.65
N VAL A 324 24.62 25.17 -2.37
CA VAL A 324 24.62 25.25 -3.84
C VAL A 324 23.18 25.27 -4.34
N SER A 325 22.77 26.40 -4.87
CA SER A 325 21.61 26.56 -5.71
C SER A 325 21.68 25.57 -6.88
N VAL A 326 20.55 24.92 -7.18
CA VAL A 326 20.32 23.97 -8.27
C VAL A 326 20.67 22.52 -7.94
N GLY A 327 19.66 21.82 -7.42
CA GLY A 327 19.64 20.38 -7.21
C GLY A 327 19.79 20.00 -5.73
N PHE A 328 18.81 19.27 -5.20
CA PHE A 328 18.89 18.69 -3.86
C PHE A 328 20.01 17.64 -3.83
N GLY A 329 21.23 18.07 -3.50
CA GLY A 329 22.43 17.23 -3.49
C GLY A 329 22.51 16.36 -2.25
N PHE A 330 21.62 15.36 -2.11
CA PHE A 330 21.84 14.31 -1.13
C PHE A 330 22.89 13.32 -1.67
N GLY A 331 23.90 13.02 -0.88
CA GLY A 331 24.91 12.00 -1.22
C GLY A 331 24.33 10.59 -1.16
N SER A 332 23.32 10.36 -0.31
CA SER A 332 22.61 9.10 -0.21
C SER A 332 21.13 9.28 0.14
N VAL A 333 20.34 8.33 -0.30
CA VAL A 333 18.91 8.21 -0.02
C VAL A 333 18.68 7.01 0.88
N GLY A 334 17.90 7.22 1.94
CA GLY A 334 17.48 6.16 2.83
C GLY A 334 15.98 6.04 2.93
N TRP A 335 15.53 4.89 3.43
CA TRP A 335 14.12 4.62 3.68
C TRP A 335 13.92 3.81 4.96
N LEU A 336 12.83 4.10 5.65
CA LEU A 336 12.41 3.43 6.88
C LEU A 336 10.98 2.92 6.72
N PRO A 337 10.70 1.64 7.02
CA PRO A 337 9.31 1.18 7.06
C PRO A 337 8.49 2.04 8.01
N ILE A 338 7.29 2.46 7.61
CA ILE A 338 6.40 3.22 8.49
C ILE A 338 5.66 2.30 9.44
N GLY A 339 5.52 2.77 10.68
CA GLY A 339 4.76 2.11 11.73
C GLY A 339 3.27 2.48 11.72
N PRO A 340 2.46 1.80 12.53
CA PRO A 340 1.03 2.11 12.67
C PRO A 340 0.73 3.56 13.05
N GLY A 341 1.64 4.20 13.81
CA GLY A 341 1.52 5.58 14.28
C GLY A 341 2.15 6.63 13.36
N ASP A 342 2.74 6.23 12.23
CA ASP A 342 3.36 7.14 11.29
C ASP A 342 2.37 7.64 10.24
N HIS A 343 2.54 8.88 9.81
CA HIS A 343 1.93 9.41 8.60
C HIS A 343 2.57 8.79 7.37
N PHE A 344 1.80 8.58 6.32
CA PHE A 344 2.30 8.17 5.01
C PHE A 344 2.26 9.34 4.05
N TYR A 345 3.37 9.60 3.39
CA TYR A 345 3.52 10.64 2.39
C TYR A 345 3.76 10.00 1.02
N PRO A 346 2.70 9.76 0.23
CA PRO A 346 2.84 9.17 -1.10
C PRO A 346 3.69 10.06 -2.02
N TRP A 347 4.48 9.41 -2.88
CA TRP A 347 5.35 10.07 -3.85
C TRP A 347 4.95 9.78 -5.29
N TYR A 348 3.86 9.07 -5.53
CA TYR A 348 3.43 8.53 -6.81
C TYR A 348 2.10 9.10 -7.29
N GLY A 349 1.82 8.96 -8.59
CA GLY A 349 0.57 9.34 -9.22
C GLY A 349 0.25 10.83 -9.00
N ARG A 350 -0.97 11.13 -8.58
CA ARG A 350 -1.39 12.52 -8.28
C ARG A 350 -0.68 13.17 -7.09
N TYR A 351 0.01 12.38 -6.27
CA TYR A 351 0.75 12.87 -5.11
C TYR A 351 2.19 13.25 -5.46
N GLY A 352 2.69 12.82 -6.63
CA GLY A 352 4.05 13.05 -7.09
C GLY A 352 4.35 14.45 -7.62
N SER A 353 3.42 15.42 -7.51
CA SER A 353 3.60 16.75 -8.09
C SER A 353 4.38 17.74 -7.21
N HIS A 354 4.68 17.40 -5.96
CA HIS A 354 5.36 18.30 -5.02
C HIS A 354 6.42 17.56 -4.21
N PHE A 355 7.59 18.17 -4.11
CA PHE A 355 8.68 17.72 -3.26
C PHE A 355 8.83 18.65 -2.05
N ASN A 356 8.98 18.10 -0.85
CA ASN A 356 9.25 18.88 0.35
C ASN A 356 10.27 18.17 1.24
N VAL A 357 11.04 18.93 2.00
CA VAL A 357 12.11 18.46 2.87
C VAL A 357 11.93 18.99 4.28
N VAL A 358 11.97 18.11 5.26
CA VAL A 358 11.84 18.44 6.69
C VAL A 358 13.04 17.89 7.45
N ASN A 359 13.61 18.67 8.36
CA ASN A 359 14.69 18.17 9.22
C ASN A 359 14.20 17.00 10.08
N VAL A 360 15.03 15.98 10.26
CA VAL A 360 14.67 14.79 11.06
C VAL A 360 14.31 15.17 12.50
N THR A 361 14.99 16.17 13.08
CA THR A 361 14.67 16.67 14.43
C THR A 361 13.29 17.27 14.52
N ASP A 362 12.85 17.96 13.47
CA ASP A 362 11.50 18.52 13.38
C ASP A 362 10.47 17.43 13.05
N ALA A 363 10.86 16.44 12.21
CA ALA A 363 10.03 15.29 11.87
C ALA A 363 9.69 14.42 13.08
N THR A 364 10.59 14.31 14.07
CA THR A 364 10.33 13.57 15.31
C THR A 364 9.39 14.30 16.27
N ASN A 365 9.23 15.62 16.11
CA ASN A 365 8.34 16.47 16.89
C ASN A 365 7.02 16.80 16.18
N LEU A 366 6.75 16.17 15.05
CA LEU A 366 5.64 16.47 14.17
C LEU A 366 4.26 16.17 14.76
N THR A 367 3.76 17.11 15.54
CA THR A 367 2.32 17.29 15.73
C THR A 367 1.69 18.20 14.66
N ASN A 368 2.47 18.96 13.92
CA ASN A 368 2.02 20.04 13.04
C ASN A 368 2.88 20.25 11.78
N ILE A 369 3.30 19.20 11.05
CA ILE A 369 3.72 19.47 9.68
C ILE A 369 2.46 19.83 8.90
N ASN A 370 2.52 20.97 8.22
CA ASN A 370 1.47 21.47 7.35
C ASN A 370 0.87 20.29 6.57
N ARG A 371 -0.43 20.11 6.73
CA ARG A 371 -1.25 19.18 5.95
C ARG A 371 -1.25 19.66 4.51
N GLY A 372 -0.12 19.47 3.83
CA GLY A 372 -0.04 19.59 2.38
C GLY A 372 -0.94 18.54 1.74
N LEU A 373 -1.40 18.81 0.55
CA LEU A 373 -2.10 17.86 -0.30
C LEU A 373 -1.28 16.56 -0.36
N GLY A 374 -1.80 15.43 0.18
CA GLY A 374 -1.17 14.13 0.05
C GLY A 374 -0.79 13.40 1.34
N ASP A 375 -1.04 13.98 2.52
CA ASP A 375 -0.83 13.26 3.79
C ASP A 375 -1.93 12.21 4.01
N VAL A 376 -1.53 10.95 4.14
CA VAL A 376 -2.41 9.86 4.58
C VAL A 376 -2.24 9.67 6.08
N ALA A 377 -3.32 9.85 6.81
CA ALA A 377 -3.34 9.75 8.26
C ALA A 377 -2.80 8.39 8.76
N PRO A 378 -2.21 8.33 9.96
CA PRO A 378 -1.81 7.09 10.59
C PRO A 378 -3.00 6.13 10.71
N LEU A 379 -2.74 4.84 10.51
CA LEU A 379 -3.76 3.81 10.73
C LEU A 379 -4.13 3.66 12.21
N HIS A 380 -3.20 4.01 13.10
CA HIS A 380 -3.40 4.01 14.54
C HIS A 380 -2.78 5.26 15.17
N TRP A 381 -3.52 6.02 15.96
CA TRP A 381 -3.07 7.29 16.56
C TRP A 381 -2.12 7.14 17.76
N ASP A 382 -1.68 5.93 18.07
CA ASP A 382 -0.72 5.69 19.15
C ASP A 382 0.73 5.88 18.66
N ASN A 383 1.37 6.90 19.19
CA ASN A 383 2.76 7.23 18.86
C ASN A 383 3.81 6.20 19.35
N ARG A 384 3.43 5.20 20.15
CA ARG A 384 4.36 4.18 20.67
C ARG A 384 5.02 3.37 19.57
N PHE A 385 4.33 3.21 18.43
CA PHE A 385 4.83 2.50 17.27
C PHE A 385 4.97 3.40 16.04
N SER A 386 5.35 4.66 16.26
CA SER A 386 5.88 5.52 15.21
C SER A 386 7.35 5.20 15.01
N ASN A 387 7.68 4.55 13.89
CA ASN A 387 9.06 4.21 13.56
C ASN A 387 9.91 5.46 13.32
N VAL A 388 9.35 6.50 12.72
CA VAL A 388 10.02 7.79 12.49
C VAL A 388 10.46 8.41 13.82
N ARG A 389 9.58 8.44 14.82
CA ARG A 389 9.92 8.96 16.16
C ARG A 389 10.92 8.05 16.89
N LEU A 390 10.70 6.74 16.83
CA LEU A 390 11.57 5.77 17.50
C LEU A 390 12.98 5.75 16.90
N ALA A 391 13.18 6.08 15.64
CA ALA A 391 14.50 6.12 15.01
C ALA A 391 15.45 7.11 15.70
N ALA A 392 14.95 8.19 16.30
CA ALA A 392 15.78 9.15 17.05
C ALA A 392 16.37 8.56 18.33
N SER A 393 15.62 7.76 19.06
CA SER A 393 15.98 7.23 20.39
C SER A 393 16.32 5.75 20.41
N HIS A 394 15.73 4.94 19.51
CA HIS A 394 15.84 3.48 19.55
C HIS A 394 16.81 2.96 18.48
N VAL A 395 17.95 2.40 18.91
CA VAL A 395 19.03 1.95 18.00
C VAL A 395 18.57 0.91 16.97
N ARG A 396 17.72 -0.04 17.33
CA ARG A 396 17.26 -1.09 16.40
C ARG A 396 16.37 -0.51 15.30
N VAL A 397 15.49 0.44 15.64
CA VAL A 397 14.64 1.11 14.66
C VAL A 397 15.50 1.97 13.73
N ARG A 398 16.47 2.72 14.26
CA ARG A 398 17.40 3.50 13.44
C ARG A 398 18.22 2.62 12.49
N LYS A 399 18.70 1.44 12.94
CA LYS A 399 19.40 0.48 12.09
C LYS A 399 18.52 -0.13 10.99
N ALA A 400 17.19 -0.01 11.08
CA ALA A 400 16.29 -0.42 10.02
C ALA A 400 16.19 0.61 8.88
N ILE A 401 16.72 1.81 9.04
CA ILE A 401 16.88 2.72 7.91
C ILE A 401 17.92 2.10 6.96
N SER A 402 17.44 1.73 5.79
CA SER A 402 18.25 1.23 4.68
C SER A 402 18.69 2.40 3.81
N THR A 403 19.94 2.43 3.35
CA THR A 403 20.48 3.54 2.55
C THR A 403 21.25 3.04 1.35
N LEU A 404 21.19 3.82 0.27
CA LEU A 404 22.04 3.69 -0.93
C LEU A 404 22.60 5.06 -1.33
N PRO A 405 23.80 5.11 -1.95
CA PRO A 405 24.24 6.30 -2.68
C PRO A 405 23.17 6.71 -3.71
N THR A 406 22.95 8.01 -3.88
CA THR A 406 21.88 8.51 -4.77
C THR A 406 22.08 8.08 -6.22
N ASP A 407 23.32 8.00 -6.70
CA ASP A 407 23.69 7.54 -8.04
C ASP A 407 23.53 6.02 -8.25
N GLN A 408 23.32 5.27 -7.16
CA GLN A 408 23.11 3.82 -7.19
C GLN A 408 21.67 3.41 -6.86
N PHE A 409 20.83 4.38 -6.50
CA PHE A 409 19.43 4.12 -6.16
C PHE A 409 18.69 3.54 -7.37
N GLY A 410 18.04 2.40 -7.19
CA GLY A 410 17.29 1.71 -8.23
C GLY A 410 18.13 0.95 -9.26
N THR A 411 19.46 1.07 -9.28
CA THR A 411 20.32 0.39 -10.28
C THR A 411 20.55 -1.10 -9.96
N GLY A 412 20.31 -1.51 -8.71
CA GLY A 412 20.61 -2.87 -8.26
C GLY A 412 22.10 -3.24 -8.22
N ARG A 413 23.01 -2.25 -8.32
CA ARG A 413 24.47 -2.47 -8.28
C ARG A 413 25.00 -2.67 -6.86
N SER A 414 24.34 -2.10 -5.88
CA SER A 414 24.75 -2.15 -4.46
C SER A 414 23.63 -2.64 -3.58
N ALA A 415 23.99 -3.39 -2.54
CA ALA A 415 23.06 -3.77 -1.49
C ALA A 415 22.86 -2.58 -0.51
N PRO A 416 21.62 -2.39 -0.01
CA PRO A 416 21.36 -1.35 0.97
C PRO A 416 22.12 -1.59 2.28
N THR A 417 22.60 -0.52 2.88
CA THR A 417 23.32 -0.53 4.16
C THR A 417 22.52 0.20 5.26
N ALA A 418 22.86 -0.06 6.52
CA ALA A 418 22.22 0.64 7.64
C ALA A 418 22.82 2.04 7.84
N VAL A 419 21.99 3.02 8.19
CA VAL A 419 22.42 4.36 8.54
C VAL A 419 23.12 4.37 9.91
N ASN A 420 24.21 5.14 10.06
CA ASN A 420 24.86 5.40 11.34
C ASN A 420 24.13 6.55 12.11
N ARG A 421 24.54 6.78 13.37
CA ARG A 421 23.89 7.78 14.22
C ARG A 421 24.17 9.22 13.78
N GLU A 422 25.39 9.48 13.34
CA GLU A 422 25.82 10.81 12.90
C GLU A 422 25.06 11.21 11.65
N ALA A 423 25.07 10.36 10.61
CA ALA A 423 24.34 10.62 9.38
C ALA A 423 22.83 10.81 9.63
N PHE A 424 22.24 10.06 10.58
CA PHE A 424 20.83 10.21 10.90
C PHE A 424 20.52 11.59 11.51
N ARG A 425 21.38 12.16 12.35
CA ARG A 425 21.16 13.49 12.97
C ARG A 425 21.09 14.61 11.95
N ASP A 426 21.90 14.50 10.87
CA ASP A 426 21.96 15.48 9.79
C ASP A 426 20.99 15.14 8.65
N GLY A 427 20.22 14.06 8.79
CA GLY A 427 19.27 13.58 7.82
C GLY A 427 18.07 14.52 7.67
N ARG A 428 17.47 14.49 6.49
CA ARG A 428 16.23 15.21 6.17
C ARG A 428 15.20 14.22 5.67
N MET A 429 14.00 14.27 6.23
CA MET A 429 12.86 13.50 5.74
C MET A 429 12.34 14.14 4.46
N MET A 430 12.12 13.33 3.43
CA MET A 430 11.56 13.72 2.14
C MET A 430 10.08 13.34 2.07
N THR A 431 9.26 14.22 1.54
CA THR A 431 7.83 13.99 1.32
C THR A 431 7.45 14.40 -0.10
N GLY A 432 6.53 13.67 -0.70
CA GLY A 432 6.16 13.84 -2.09
C GLY A 432 7.20 13.22 -3.04
N ASN A 433 7.33 13.77 -4.24
CA ASN A 433 8.18 13.21 -5.29
C ASN A 433 9.64 13.08 -4.87
N LEU A 434 10.30 11.96 -5.20
CA LEU A 434 11.73 11.81 -4.91
C LEU A 434 12.55 12.53 -5.98
N PRO A 435 13.59 13.31 -5.58
CA PRO A 435 14.41 14.05 -6.53
C PRO A 435 15.44 13.13 -7.22
N ILE A 436 14.99 12.00 -7.74
CA ILE A 436 15.82 11.00 -8.41
C ILE A 436 15.21 10.70 -9.77
N VAL A 437 15.91 11.06 -10.83
CA VAL A 437 15.45 10.85 -12.19
C VAL A 437 15.66 9.39 -12.58
N PRO A 438 14.62 8.69 -13.09
CA PRO A 438 14.77 7.31 -13.53
C PRO A 438 15.65 7.20 -14.77
N THR A 439 16.33 6.08 -14.89
CA THR A 439 17.18 5.70 -16.02
C THR A 439 16.80 4.30 -16.51
N ARG A 440 17.29 3.88 -17.67
CA ARG A 440 17.03 2.51 -18.16
C ARG A 440 17.48 1.41 -17.18
N GLU A 441 18.55 1.66 -16.41
CA GLU A 441 19.03 0.71 -15.42
C GLU A 441 18.08 0.53 -14.24
N THR A 442 17.28 1.55 -13.93
CA THR A 442 16.33 1.53 -12.81
C THR A 442 14.99 0.87 -13.15
N LEU A 443 14.82 0.38 -14.37
CA LEU A 443 13.57 -0.24 -14.83
C LEU A 443 13.51 -1.74 -14.57
N SER A 444 14.64 -2.38 -14.30
CA SER A 444 14.70 -3.83 -14.21
C SER A 444 14.70 -4.30 -12.75
N ALA A 445 13.81 -5.23 -12.46
CA ALA A 445 13.74 -5.90 -11.16
C ALA A 445 14.90 -6.90 -10.93
N THR A 446 15.72 -7.19 -11.96
CA THR A 446 16.85 -8.12 -11.88
C THR A 446 17.99 -7.68 -12.78
N ASN A 447 19.22 -8.09 -12.45
CA ASN A 447 20.40 -7.89 -13.31
C ASN A 447 20.60 -9.05 -14.30
N ARG A 448 19.73 -10.06 -14.30
CA ARG A 448 19.84 -11.20 -15.22
C ARG A 448 19.39 -10.77 -16.62
N PRO A 449 20.11 -11.18 -17.67
CA PRO A 449 19.69 -10.90 -19.04
C PRO A 449 18.38 -11.62 -19.37
N ALA A 450 17.58 -11.00 -20.22
CA ALA A 450 16.43 -11.67 -20.80
C ALA A 450 16.85 -12.79 -21.73
N SER A 451 16.08 -13.85 -21.73
CA SER A 451 16.16 -14.91 -22.75
C SER A 451 14.77 -15.15 -23.33
N PRO A 452 14.21 -14.17 -24.06
CA PRO A 452 12.92 -14.35 -24.69
C PRO A 452 13.01 -15.52 -25.67
N SER A 453 11.91 -16.28 -25.81
CA SER A 453 11.87 -17.40 -26.74
C SER A 453 12.25 -16.96 -28.16
N SER A 454 12.87 -17.83 -28.94
CA SER A 454 13.35 -17.53 -30.30
C SER A 454 12.25 -17.02 -31.25
N MET A 455 10.99 -17.33 -30.96
CA MET A 455 9.82 -16.88 -31.74
C MET A 455 9.54 -15.39 -31.62
N MET A 456 10.07 -14.71 -30.57
CA MET A 456 9.87 -13.26 -30.37
C MET A 456 10.76 -12.37 -31.24
N ARG A 457 11.75 -12.90 -31.95
CA ARG A 457 12.69 -12.11 -32.75
C ARG A 457 12.10 -11.59 -34.06
N GLY A 458 10.93 -12.09 -34.46
CA GLY A 458 10.17 -11.56 -35.60
C GLY A 458 9.17 -10.53 -35.10
N GLY A 459 9.40 -9.25 -35.36
CA GLY A 459 8.55 -8.11 -34.99
C GLY A 459 7.15 -8.12 -35.60
N GLN A 460 6.44 -9.22 -35.51
CA GLN A 460 5.03 -9.29 -35.89
C GLN A 460 4.23 -8.54 -34.81
N GLN A 461 3.60 -7.47 -35.24
CA GLN A 461 2.59 -6.76 -34.49
C GLN A 461 1.49 -7.79 -34.16
N GLU A 462 1.44 -8.25 -32.89
CA GLU A 462 0.41 -9.19 -32.44
C GLU A 462 -0.97 -8.53 -32.63
N ARG A 463 -1.71 -9.01 -33.61
CA ARG A 463 -3.12 -8.66 -33.77
C ARG A 463 -3.92 -9.45 -32.76
N SER A 464 -4.64 -8.77 -31.89
CA SER A 464 -5.62 -9.39 -31.01
C SER A 464 -7.01 -8.96 -31.43
N PHE A 465 -7.94 -9.88 -31.44
CA PHE A 465 -9.35 -9.57 -31.57
C PHE A 465 -9.88 -9.13 -30.22
N THR A 466 -10.41 -7.94 -30.12
CA THR A 466 -10.86 -7.34 -28.87
C THR A 466 -12.25 -6.72 -29.04
N LYS A 467 -13.06 -6.80 -28.02
CA LYS A 467 -14.37 -6.12 -27.95
C LYS A 467 -14.27 -4.79 -27.19
N ARG A 468 -13.29 -4.65 -26.32
CA ARG A 468 -13.05 -3.42 -25.57
C ARG A 468 -11.70 -2.82 -25.94
N GLN A 469 -11.66 -1.52 -26.08
CA GLN A 469 -10.39 -0.83 -26.35
C GLN A 469 -9.46 -0.98 -25.14
N PRO A 470 -8.23 -1.45 -25.32
CA PRO A 470 -7.23 -1.50 -24.26
C PRO A 470 -6.93 -0.13 -23.66
N ALA A 471 -6.40 -0.11 -22.44
CA ALA A 471 -5.88 1.11 -21.84
C ALA A 471 -4.80 1.75 -22.73
N ALA A 472 -4.68 3.08 -22.65
CA ALA A 472 -3.62 3.80 -23.38
C ALA A 472 -2.24 3.26 -22.94
N ALA A 473 -1.33 3.18 -23.89
CA ALA A 473 0.05 2.79 -23.60
C ALA A 473 0.68 3.77 -22.59
N PRO A 474 1.52 3.30 -21.67
CA PRO A 474 2.22 4.17 -20.74
C PRO A 474 3.09 5.18 -21.51
N GLN A 475 3.33 6.33 -20.88
CA GLN A 475 4.23 7.34 -21.44
C GLN A 475 5.65 6.77 -21.55
N SER A 476 6.40 7.19 -22.58
CA SER A 476 7.79 6.78 -22.73
C SER A 476 8.64 7.21 -21.51
N LEU A 477 9.68 6.43 -21.19
CA LEU A 477 10.61 6.74 -20.12
C LEU A 477 11.19 8.16 -20.22
N ASP A 478 11.56 8.59 -21.42
CA ASP A 478 12.14 9.92 -21.64
C ASP A 478 11.17 11.04 -21.24
N LYS A 479 9.88 10.85 -21.51
CA LYS A 479 8.85 11.81 -21.11
C LYS A 479 8.63 11.80 -19.60
N GLN A 480 8.59 10.63 -18.99
CA GLN A 480 8.50 10.49 -17.53
C GLN A 480 9.72 11.12 -16.82
N ALA A 481 10.93 10.83 -17.31
CA ALA A 481 12.16 11.41 -16.78
C ALA A 481 12.22 12.94 -16.95
N ALA A 482 11.70 13.47 -18.05
CA ALA A 482 11.60 14.91 -18.25
C ALA A 482 10.65 15.57 -17.25
N GLN A 483 9.49 14.97 -16.99
CA GLN A 483 8.53 15.47 -16.00
C GLN A 483 9.13 15.48 -14.57
N VAL A 484 9.86 14.44 -14.20
CA VAL A 484 10.56 14.40 -12.88
C VAL A 484 11.61 15.51 -12.80
N LYS A 485 12.40 15.75 -13.87
CA LYS A 485 13.39 16.83 -13.91
C LYS A 485 12.74 18.21 -13.80
N GLU A 486 11.65 18.44 -14.48
CA GLU A 486 10.88 19.69 -14.44
C GLU A 486 10.36 19.95 -13.02
N GLY A 487 9.72 18.95 -12.39
CA GLY A 487 9.26 19.06 -11.00
C GLY A 487 10.38 19.34 -10.00
N ILE A 488 11.56 18.71 -10.15
CA ILE A 488 12.74 19.02 -9.33
C ILE A 488 13.21 20.47 -9.51
N GLN A 489 13.14 21.02 -10.71
CA GLN A 489 13.56 22.40 -11.00
C GLN A 489 12.56 23.43 -10.45
N GLU A 490 11.28 23.17 -10.54
CA GLU A 490 10.21 24.04 -10.00
C GLU A 490 10.21 24.06 -8.46
N ASP A 491 10.33 22.92 -7.81
CA ASP A 491 10.35 22.79 -6.34
C ASP A 491 11.70 23.21 -5.74
N GLY A 492 12.76 23.39 -6.55
CA GLY A 492 14.09 23.86 -6.11
C GLY A 492 14.08 25.27 -5.52
N GLN A 493 13.02 26.03 -5.63
CA GLN A 493 12.76 27.18 -4.78
C GLN A 493 12.29 26.71 -3.41
N VAL A 494 13.24 26.48 -2.50
CA VAL A 494 13.01 26.23 -1.09
C VAL A 494 12.00 27.29 -0.58
N ILE A 495 10.76 26.90 -0.37
CA ILE A 495 9.84 27.68 0.43
C ILE A 495 10.39 27.55 1.85
N PRO A 496 11.01 28.61 2.43
CA PRO A 496 11.49 28.55 3.79
C PRO A 496 10.27 28.25 4.65
N VAL A 497 10.33 27.15 5.41
CA VAL A 497 9.35 26.89 6.47
C VAL A 497 9.33 28.16 7.32
N ARG A 498 8.29 28.99 7.16
CA ARG A 498 8.07 30.12 8.02
C ARG A 498 8.04 29.55 9.43
N LYS A 499 9.05 29.86 10.24
CA LYS A 499 8.96 29.72 11.69
C LYS A 499 7.66 30.38 12.07
N VAL A 500 6.69 29.60 12.52
CA VAL A 500 5.52 30.14 13.23
C VAL A 500 6.06 30.58 14.58
N THR A 501 6.68 31.76 14.59
CA THR A 501 6.91 32.55 15.77
C THR A 501 5.56 33.22 16.08
N GLN A 502 4.98 32.80 17.18
CA GLN A 502 3.89 33.42 17.90
C GLN A 502 2.60 33.69 17.10
N LEU A 503 1.55 33.01 17.51
CA LEU A 503 0.19 33.50 17.35
C LEU A 503 0.14 34.93 17.99
N ASP A 504 -0.01 35.91 17.12
CA ASP A 504 -0.39 37.24 17.56
C ASP A 504 -1.74 37.14 18.29
N SER A 505 -1.69 37.40 19.57
CA SER A 505 -2.85 37.59 20.43
C SER A 505 -3.59 38.85 19.98
N VAL A 506 -4.71 38.67 19.32
CA VAL A 506 -5.70 39.75 19.13
C VAL A 506 -6.50 39.89 20.41
N GLY A 507 -6.47 41.07 20.98
CA GLY A 507 -7.43 41.45 22.00
C GLY A 507 -6.82 42.16 23.21
N THR A 508 -6.50 43.44 23.02
CA THR A 508 -6.24 44.39 24.11
C THR A 508 -7.45 44.52 25.02
N ALA A 509 -7.33 44.12 26.29
CA ALA A 509 -8.15 44.57 27.36
C ALA A 509 -7.30 45.48 28.27
N ARG A 510 -7.88 46.64 28.59
CA ARG A 510 -7.33 47.76 29.38
C ARG A 510 -6.80 47.34 30.76
N PRO A 511 -5.79 48.04 31.30
CA PRO A 511 -5.28 47.78 32.64
C PRO A 511 -6.13 48.46 33.71
N MET A 512 -6.31 47.79 34.83
CA MET A 512 -6.75 48.36 36.11
C MET A 512 -5.59 48.33 37.12
N PRO A 513 -5.52 49.22 38.10
CA PRO A 513 -4.28 49.68 38.70
C PRO A 513 -3.78 48.85 39.90
N SER A 514 -2.48 49.05 40.16
CA SER A 514 -1.64 48.51 41.21
C SER A 514 -2.07 48.82 42.64
N GLU A 515 -1.90 47.88 43.57
CA GLU A 515 -1.60 48.17 44.98
C GLU A 515 -0.52 47.22 45.53
N ASN A 516 0.56 47.88 45.88
CA ASN A 516 1.55 47.75 46.95
C ASN A 516 1.97 46.39 47.57
N SER A 517 3.22 46.10 47.38
CA SER A 517 4.35 45.90 48.33
C SER A 517 4.09 45.13 49.62
N MET A 518 4.87 44.06 49.80
CA MET A 518 5.75 43.91 50.98
C MET A 518 6.87 42.91 50.74
N GLU A 519 8.05 43.34 51.12
CA GLU A 519 9.33 42.64 51.16
C GLU A 519 9.35 41.45 52.10
N GLY A 520 10.22 40.47 51.82
CA GLY A 520 10.56 39.39 52.73
C GLY A 520 11.74 38.55 52.25
N THR A 521 12.92 39.11 52.36
CA THR A 521 14.22 38.43 52.28
C THR A 521 14.37 37.35 53.33
N VAL A 522 14.89 36.13 52.97
CA VAL A 522 15.87 35.39 53.79
C VAL A 522 16.64 34.39 52.91
N LYS A 523 17.94 34.40 53.07
CA LYS A 523 19.03 33.64 52.45
C LYS A 523 19.28 32.28 53.17
N PRO A 524 20.28 31.48 52.68
CA PRO A 524 20.29 30.01 52.74
C PRO A 524 21.21 29.43 53.84
N ALA A 525 21.09 28.15 54.12
CA ALA A 525 22.11 27.35 54.82
C ALA A 525 21.99 25.90 54.40
N ARG A 526 23.01 25.33 53.87
CA ARG A 526 24.30 24.81 54.35
C ARG A 526 24.29 23.24 54.37
N THR A 527 25.17 22.74 53.56
CA THR A 527 25.77 21.38 53.43
C THR A 527 26.22 20.78 54.75
N VAL A 528 26.04 19.47 54.94
CA VAL A 528 26.90 18.64 55.78
C VAL A 528 27.13 17.26 55.11
N GLN A 529 28.42 16.96 54.88
CA GLN A 529 29.04 15.68 54.61
C GLN A 529 29.36 14.95 55.93
N SER A 530 29.37 13.61 55.91
CA SER A 530 30.35 12.74 56.61
C SER A 530 30.02 11.30 56.24
N GLU A 531 30.87 10.61 55.55
CA GLU A 531 32.09 9.84 55.84
C GLU A 531 31.86 8.53 56.63
N ARG A 532 32.21 7.41 55.89
CA ARG A 532 32.99 6.23 56.19
C ARG A 532 32.76 5.41 57.47
N ARG A 533 32.63 4.09 57.35
CA ARG A 533 33.75 3.13 57.49
C ARG A 533 33.33 1.67 57.40
N SER A 534 34.19 0.94 56.74
CA SER A 534 34.30 -0.51 56.56
C SER A 534 34.51 -1.29 57.87
N THR A 535 34.13 -2.56 57.88
CA THR A 535 35.04 -3.65 58.30
C THR A 535 34.53 -5.03 57.95
N SER A 536 35.43 -5.88 57.52
CA SER A 536 35.41 -7.28 57.16
C SER A 536 35.23 -8.24 58.32
N LYS A 537 34.68 -9.44 58.08
CA LYS A 537 35.41 -10.74 58.31
C LYS A 537 34.51 -11.94 58.07
N SER A 538 34.97 -12.78 57.21
CA SER A 538 35.13 -14.24 57.16
C SER A 538 34.33 -15.16 58.10
N GLY A 539 33.78 -16.22 57.51
CA GLY A 539 33.38 -17.44 58.23
C GLY A 539 32.81 -18.52 57.30
N ARG A 540 33.58 -19.56 57.13
CA ARG A 540 33.32 -20.82 56.40
C ARG A 540 32.19 -21.64 57.06
N GLY A 541 31.42 -22.38 56.21
CA GLY A 541 30.74 -23.58 56.70
C GLY A 541 29.56 -24.07 55.87
N SER A 542 29.82 -24.99 54.97
CA SER A 542 29.19 -26.28 54.70
C SER A 542 27.65 -26.45 54.58
N ARG A 543 27.26 -26.87 53.35
CA ARG A 543 26.25 -27.93 53.00
C ARG A 543 24.91 -27.97 53.72
N THR A 544 23.83 -27.79 52.94
CA THR A 544 22.81 -28.81 52.57
C THR A 544 21.60 -28.11 51.94
N THR A 545 21.19 -28.54 50.78
CA THR A 545 19.87 -28.27 50.17
C THR A 545 18.80 -28.98 51.01
N PRO A 546 17.56 -28.49 51.14
CA PRO A 546 16.56 -28.69 50.10
C PRO A 546 15.42 -27.65 50.01
N TYR A 547 14.72 -27.72 48.88
CA TYR A 547 13.32 -27.36 48.60
C TYR A 547 12.90 -25.88 48.50
N SER A 548 12.45 -25.59 47.31
CA SER A 548 11.65 -24.52 46.80
C SER A 548 10.63 -23.86 47.72
N ARG A 549 10.69 -22.55 47.84
CA ARG A 549 9.53 -21.69 48.12
C ARG A 549 9.48 -20.55 47.10
N ILE A 550 8.38 -20.53 46.32
CA ILE A 550 8.00 -19.47 45.43
C ILE A 550 7.80 -18.18 46.23
N PRO A 551 8.44 -17.05 45.88
CA PRO A 551 8.18 -15.77 46.52
C PRO A 551 6.79 -15.25 46.13
N ARG A 552 5.98 -14.85 47.08
CA ARG A 552 4.75 -14.07 46.86
C ARG A 552 5.12 -12.71 46.28
N PRO A 553 4.37 -12.19 45.27
CA PRO A 553 4.67 -10.90 44.69
C PRO A 553 4.43 -9.77 45.68
N ASN A 554 5.38 -8.82 45.71
CA ASN A 554 5.38 -7.63 46.53
C ASN A 554 4.15 -6.76 46.23
N SER A 555 3.38 -6.40 47.23
CA SER A 555 2.16 -5.59 47.18
C SER A 555 2.31 -4.18 46.58
N THR A 556 3.54 -3.68 46.49
CA THR A 556 3.87 -2.38 45.87
C THR A 556 3.87 -2.42 44.32
N SER A 557 4.22 -3.55 43.73
CA SER A 557 4.20 -3.72 42.25
C SER A 557 2.76 -3.78 41.72
N THR A 558 1.88 -4.49 42.43
CA THR A 558 0.46 -4.63 42.02
C THR A 558 -0.29 -3.31 42.15
N ARG A 559 0.02 -2.47 43.12
CA ARG A 559 -0.59 -1.13 43.29
C ARG A 559 -0.16 -0.16 42.18
N ARG A 560 1.08 -0.23 41.70
CA ARG A 560 1.61 0.60 40.62
C ARG A 560 1.03 0.18 39.26
N MET A 561 0.83 -1.12 39.01
CA MET A 561 0.18 -1.65 37.81
C MET A 561 -1.31 -1.26 37.74
N THR A 562 -2.02 -1.30 38.86
CA THR A 562 -3.44 -0.87 38.88
C THR A 562 -3.60 0.61 38.69
N THR A 563 -2.68 1.44 39.17
CA THR A 563 -2.72 2.91 38.95
C THR A 563 -2.46 3.27 37.48
N LEU A 564 -1.46 2.65 36.83
CA LEU A 564 -1.16 2.85 35.42
C LEU A 564 -2.30 2.37 34.51
N ALA A 565 -2.93 1.25 34.84
CA ALA A 565 -4.10 0.75 34.12
C ALA A 565 -5.32 1.71 34.25
N LEU A 566 -5.48 2.32 35.41
CA LEU A 566 -6.56 3.29 35.66
C LEU A 566 -6.31 4.61 34.91
N GLU A 567 -5.07 5.07 34.87
CA GLU A 567 -4.67 6.26 34.12
C GLU A 567 -4.82 6.04 32.61
N SER A 568 -4.43 4.87 32.10
CA SER A 568 -4.64 4.49 30.69
C SER A 568 -6.13 4.50 30.32
N ARG A 569 -6.99 3.87 31.12
CA ARG A 569 -8.45 3.90 30.91
C ARG A 569 -9.02 5.31 30.93
N ARG A 570 -8.56 6.18 31.83
CA ARG A 570 -8.97 7.60 31.87
C ARG A 570 -8.52 8.38 30.64
N ALA A 571 -7.32 8.11 30.12
CA ALA A 571 -6.82 8.72 28.90
C ALA A 571 -7.65 8.30 27.68
N THR A 572 -7.96 7.02 27.56
CA THR A 572 -8.83 6.45 26.51
C THR A 572 -10.22 7.07 26.54
N ALA A 573 -10.85 7.14 27.73
CA ALA A 573 -12.17 7.76 27.89
C ALA A 573 -12.18 9.24 27.53
N ARG A 574 -11.13 9.99 27.87
CA ARG A 574 -10.99 11.41 27.48
C ARG A 574 -10.82 11.59 25.96
N ALA A 575 -10.12 10.67 25.29
CA ALA A 575 -9.97 10.69 23.84
C ALA A 575 -11.30 10.39 23.16
N ALA A 576 -12.03 9.36 23.58
CA ALA A 576 -13.35 9.02 23.07
C ALA A 576 -14.34 10.19 23.26
N GLN A 577 -14.30 10.86 24.41
CA GLN A 577 -15.17 12.02 24.69
C GLN A 577 -14.91 13.18 23.72
N ARG A 578 -13.63 13.49 23.40
CA ARG A 578 -13.30 14.53 22.41
C ARG A 578 -13.88 14.25 21.03
N TYR A 579 -13.84 12.99 20.58
CA TYR A 579 -14.47 12.60 19.31
C TYR A 579 -15.99 12.69 19.37
N ALA A 580 -16.61 12.31 20.49
CA ALA A 580 -18.04 12.43 20.70
C ALA A 580 -18.50 13.90 20.70
N ASP A 581 -17.73 14.80 21.31
CA ASP A 581 -18.02 16.24 21.31
C ASP A 581 -17.86 16.86 19.91
N SER A 582 -16.84 16.42 19.15
CA SER A 582 -16.68 16.83 17.76
C SER A 582 -17.86 16.36 16.91
N ALA A 583 -18.28 15.11 17.08
CA ALA A 583 -19.42 14.56 16.37
C ALA A 583 -20.74 15.28 16.70
N SER A 584 -20.97 15.63 17.96
CA SER A 584 -22.16 16.40 18.37
C SER A 584 -22.21 17.76 17.65
N ARG A 585 -21.09 18.46 17.56
CA ARG A 585 -21.01 19.74 16.82
C ARG A 585 -21.30 19.58 15.31
N GLN A 586 -20.95 18.44 14.72
CA GLN A 586 -21.28 18.14 13.31
C GLN A 586 -22.76 17.80 13.14
N MET A 587 -23.37 17.07 14.09
CA MET A 587 -24.81 16.83 14.15
C MET A 587 -25.62 18.13 14.17
N ASP A 588 -25.21 19.08 15.03
CA ASP A 588 -25.88 20.37 15.18
C ASP A 588 -25.81 21.24 13.91
N LYS A 589 -24.79 20.98 13.06
CA LYS A 589 -24.61 21.62 11.75
C LYS A 589 -25.32 20.88 10.60
N GLY A 590 -26.01 19.79 10.87
CA GLY A 590 -26.62 18.95 9.83
C GLY A 590 -25.60 18.14 9.03
N ASN A 591 -24.32 18.11 9.42
CA ASN A 591 -23.30 17.33 8.71
C ASN A 591 -23.23 15.91 9.27
N TYR A 592 -24.24 15.11 8.93
CA TYR A 592 -24.41 13.77 9.47
C TYR A 592 -23.31 12.79 9.07
N THR A 593 -22.76 12.92 7.86
CA THR A 593 -21.62 12.10 7.41
C THR A 593 -20.38 12.31 8.28
N ALA A 594 -20.01 13.55 8.55
CA ALA A 594 -18.87 13.86 9.42
C ALA A 594 -19.13 13.47 10.88
N ALA A 595 -20.38 13.59 11.35
CA ALA A 595 -20.80 13.15 12.67
C ALA A 595 -20.67 11.63 12.84
N ILE A 596 -21.11 10.84 11.86
CA ILE A 596 -21.02 9.37 11.84
C ILE A 596 -19.54 8.94 11.94
N VAL A 597 -18.65 9.54 11.15
CA VAL A 597 -17.21 9.25 11.19
C VAL A 597 -16.64 9.54 12.57
N SER A 598 -17.00 10.68 13.17
CA SER A 598 -16.49 11.07 14.49
C SER A 598 -17.06 10.22 15.63
N TYR A 599 -18.35 9.82 15.59
CA TYR A 599 -18.92 8.88 16.56
C TYR A 599 -18.35 7.46 16.40
N LYS A 600 -18.10 7.00 15.16
CA LYS A 600 -17.43 5.71 14.91
C LYS A 600 -16.03 5.72 15.55
N ARG A 601 -15.28 6.81 15.41
CA ARG A 601 -13.97 6.97 16.07
C ARG A 601 -14.09 6.99 17.60
N ALA A 602 -15.06 7.69 18.16
CA ALA A 602 -15.31 7.69 19.60
C ALA A 602 -15.55 6.27 20.14
N TRP A 603 -16.35 5.49 19.42
CA TRP A 603 -16.63 4.10 19.77
C TRP A 603 -15.41 3.18 19.57
N GLN A 604 -14.62 3.37 18.53
CA GLN A 604 -13.38 2.60 18.30
C GLN A 604 -12.34 2.84 19.42
N VAL A 605 -12.25 4.06 19.94
CA VAL A 605 -11.33 4.42 21.04
C VAL A 605 -11.81 3.85 22.39
N ASP A 606 -13.13 3.79 22.64
CA ASP A 606 -13.71 3.20 23.83
C ASP A 606 -14.79 2.18 23.44
N GLY A 607 -14.35 0.99 23.02
CA GLY A 607 -15.20 -0.09 22.51
C GLY A 607 -16.30 -0.58 23.46
N ASN A 608 -16.22 -0.22 24.75
CA ASN A 608 -17.22 -0.53 25.77
C ASN A 608 -18.26 0.58 25.97
N SER A 609 -18.16 1.71 25.24
CA SER A 609 -19.09 2.83 25.40
C SER A 609 -20.42 2.58 24.69
N ALA A 610 -21.39 2.04 25.41
CA ALA A 610 -22.79 1.93 24.94
C ALA A 610 -23.36 3.30 24.50
N ALA A 611 -22.91 4.40 25.13
CA ALA A 611 -23.31 5.75 24.78
C ALA A 611 -22.77 6.18 23.41
N ALA A 612 -21.51 5.85 23.06
CA ALA A 612 -20.94 6.16 21.74
C ALA A 612 -21.65 5.37 20.63
N LYS A 613 -21.98 4.08 20.87
CA LYS A 613 -22.75 3.24 19.95
C LYS A 613 -24.15 3.82 19.71
N ALA A 614 -24.87 4.20 20.77
CA ALA A 614 -26.21 4.77 20.64
C ALA A 614 -26.22 6.10 19.87
N ARG A 615 -25.20 6.95 20.07
CA ARG A 615 -25.04 8.22 19.34
C ARG A 615 -24.71 7.99 17.85
N LEU A 616 -23.90 6.98 17.54
CA LEU A 616 -23.61 6.58 16.15
C LEU A 616 -24.89 6.15 15.43
N GLU A 617 -25.71 5.30 16.05
CA GLU A 617 -26.97 4.85 15.48
C GLU A 617 -27.98 6.00 15.29
N ARG A 618 -27.98 6.97 16.21
CA ARG A 618 -28.79 8.19 16.05
C ARG A 618 -28.35 9.03 14.84
N ALA A 619 -27.05 9.19 14.64
CA ALA A 619 -26.51 9.92 13.49
C ALA A 619 -26.84 9.24 12.16
N ARG A 620 -26.76 7.90 12.10
CA ARG A 620 -27.15 7.12 10.92
C ARG A 620 -28.63 7.30 10.58
N ARG A 621 -29.52 7.24 11.57
CA ARG A 621 -30.97 7.47 11.36
C ARG A 621 -31.27 8.89 10.88
N ALA A 622 -30.56 9.91 11.40
CA ALA A 622 -30.73 11.28 10.94
C ALA A 622 -30.33 11.46 9.48
N MET A 623 -29.19 10.87 9.07
CA MET A 623 -28.74 10.87 7.67
C MET A 623 -29.72 10.14 6.74
N GLN A 624 -30.26 9.01 7.18
CA GLN A 624 -31.26 8.27 6.40
C GLN A 624 -32.53 9.08 6.21
N ALA A 625 -33.03 9.74 7.26
CA ALA A 625 -34.22 10.60 7.18
C ALA A 625 -33.99 11.80 6.24
N GLU A 626 -32.78 12.40 6.23
CA GLU A 626 -32.44 13.45 5.29
C GLU A 626 -32.44 12.95 3.85
N ASN A 627 -31.82 11.80 3.59
CA ASN A 627 -31.81 11.18 2.26
C ASN A 627 -33.23 10.84 1.76
N GLU A 628 -34.13 10.38 2.64
CA GLU A 628 -35.53 10.11 2.29
C GLU A 628 -36.31 11.41 1.96
N ILE A 629 -36.00 12.51 2.63
CA ILE A 629 -36.59 13.83 2.31
C ILE A 629 -36.10 14.34 0.96
N ILE A 630 -34.79 14.17 0.70
CA ILE A 630 -34.18 14.56 -0.60
C ILE A 630 -34.74 13.73 -1.75
N ALA A 631 -34.95 12.43 -1.54
CA ALA A 631 -35.50 11.52 -2.55
C ALA A 631 -37.01 11.76 -2.86
N ARG A 632 -37.74 12.46 -1.98
CA ARG A 632 -39.16 12.82 -2.18
C ARG A 632 -39.35 14.21 -2.79
N ARG A 633 -38.28 15.00 -2.90
CA ARG A 633 -38.24 16.27 -3.65
C ARG A 633 -37.75 16.06 -5.06
#